data_498c30610c8bca72be747a036dce230b
#
_entry.id   498c30610c8bca72be747a036dce230b
#
_cell.length_a   1.000
_cell.length_b   1.000
_cell.length_c   1.000
_cell.angle_alpha   90.00
_cell.angle_beta   90.00
_cell.angle_gamma   90.00
#
_symmetry.space_group_name_H-M   'P 1'
#
loop_
_entity.id
_entity.type
_entity.pdbx_description
1 polymer ?
#
loop_
_entity_poly.entity_id
_entity_poly.type
_entity_poly.pdbx_seq_one_letter_code
_entity_poly.pdbx_strand_id
1 'polypeptide(L)'
;RQRQMCIRDRAKGLGSGVPIGACLTAGKAAGLFKPGNHGSTFGGNPLACTAALTTLATIESEGLMAHAEKLGAALRQSFADALADTAGIVAIRGQGLMIGIELDRPCAELVTKGLEAGLLINVTAEKVVRLLPALVLSEAEAKELVERLSALIRAFLTA
;
A
#
# COMPACT_ATOMS: atom_id res chain seq x y z
N ARG A 1 24.68 -9.64 -8.19
CA ARG A 1 25.20 -8.29 -7.86
C ARG A 1 24.00 -7.38 -7.72
N GLN A 2 23.55 -7.08 -6.50
CA GLN A 2 22.57 -6.04 -6.23
C GLN A 2 23.16 -4.72 -6.75
N ARG A 3 22.49 -4.12 -7.74
CA ARG A 3 22.75 -2.72 -8.09
C ARG A 3 22.32 -1.89 -6.89
N GLN A 4 23.28 -1.30 -6.18
CA GLN A 4 22.97 -0.27 -5.20
C GLN A 4 22.24 0.85 -5.94
N MET A 5 20.95 0.99 -5.70
CA MET A 5 20.20 2.12 -6.21
C MET A 5 20.68 3.36 -5.48
N CYS A 6 21.45 4.18 -6.18
CA CYS A 6 21.96 5.45 -5.67
C CYS A 6 20.89 6.56 -5.62
N ILE A 7 19.65 6.26 -6.00
CA ILE A 7 18.52 7.19 -6.02
C ILE A 7 17.35 6.53 -5.28
N ARG A 8 16.70 7.28 -4.38
CA ARG A 8 15.49 6.90 -3.68
C ARG A 8 14.46 8.01 -3.78
N ASP A 9 13.31 7.69 -4.35
CA ASP A 9 12.19 8.60 -4.45
C ASP A 9 11.14 8.30 -3.39
N ARG A 10 10.53 9.35 -2.86
CA ARG A 10 9.42 9.31 -1.91
C ARG A 10 8.35 10.27 -2.38
N ALA A 11 7.10 9.86 -2.25
CA ALA A 11 5.95 10.66 -2.63
C ALA A 11 4.69 10.12 -1.93
N LYS A 12 3.52 10.50 -2.42
CA LYS A 12 2.19 9.99 -1.99
C LYS A 12 1.98 10.15 -0.48
N GLY A 13 2.02 9.09 0.29
CA GLY A 13 1.83 9.12 1.74
C GLY A 13 2.87 9.92 2.54
N LEU A 14 3.95 10.41 1.92
CA LEU A 14 4.99 11.16 2.60
C LEU A 14 4.47 12.38 3.37
N GLY A 15 3.50 13.09 2.84
CA GLY A 15 2.89 14.27 3.47
C GLY A 15 1.49 14.03 4.03
N SER A 16 1.05 12.78 4.17
CA SER A 16 -0.28 12.40 4.69
C SER A 16 -1.44 13.19 4.06
N GLY A 17 -1.37 13.39 2.73
CA GLY A 17 -2.36 14.14 1.95
C GLY A 17 -1.89 15.53 1.50
N VAL A 18 -0.86 16.10 2.11
CA VAL A 18 -0.22 17.32 1.61
C VAL A 18 0.70 16.96 0.44
N PRO A 19 0.57 17.60 -0.74
CA PRO A 19 1.42 17.31 -1.90
C PRO A 19 2.90 17.58 -1.62
N ILE A 20 3.71 16.54 -1.63
CA ILE A 20 5.16 16.61 -1.49
C ILE A 20 5.83 15.40 -2.14
N GLY A 21 7.01 15.60 -2.68
CA GLY A 21 7.91 14.55 -3.13
C GLY A 21 9.33 14.83 -2.64
N ALA A 22 10.10 13.76 -2.44
CA ALA A 22 11.52 13.84 -2.08
C ALA A 22 12.32 12.86 -2.93
N CYS A 23 13.47 13.31 -3.40
CA CYS A 23 14.43 12.48 -4.11
C CYS A 23 15.76 12.53 -3.36
N LEU A 24 16.23 11.38 -2.88
CA LEU A 24 17.49 11.23 -2.19
C LEU A 24 18.50 10.57 -3.12
N THR A 25 19.68 11.17 -3.25
CA THR A 25 20.75 10.65 -4.07
C THR A 25 22.01 10.41 -3.25
N ALA A 26 22.77 9.37 -3.60
CA ALA A 26 24.02 9.02 -2.94
C ALA A 26 25.05 8.49 -3.94
N GLY A 27 26.32 8.43 -3.54
CA GLY A 27 27.40 7.87 -4.33
C GLY A 27 27.54 8.61 -5.69
N LYS A 28 27.60 7.87 -6.78
CA LYS A 28 27.77 8.43 -8.14
C LYS A 28 26.61 9.34 -8.57
N ALA A 29 25.43 9.18 -8.01
CA ALA A 29 24.26 9.99 -8.34
C ALA A 29 24.23 11.34 -7.60
N ALA A 30 24.95 11.49 -6.50
CA ALA A 30 24.94 12.72 -5.68
C ALA A 30 25.37 13.98 -6.44
N GLY A 31 26.22 13.83 -7.44
CA GLY A 31 26.72 14.96 -8.24
C GLY A 31 25.98 15.23 -9.55
N LEU A 32 24.90 14.48 -9.85
CA LEU A 32 24.17 14.62 -11.11
C LEU A 32 23.35 15.91 -11.18
N PHE A 33 22.73 16.29 -10.06
CA PHE A 33 21.92 17.50 -9.98
C PHE A 33 22.79 18.70 -9.65
N LYS A 34 22.66 19.76 -10.43
CA LYS A 34 23.36 21.03 -10.31
C LYS A 34 22.32 22.13 -10.05
N PRO A 35 22.72 23.28 -9.48
CA PRO A 35 21.87 24.45 -9.44
C PRO A 35 21.28 24.77 -10.82
N GLY A 36 19.95 24.97 -10.87
CA GLY A 36 19.21 25.23 -12.12
C GLY A 36 18.72 23.99 -12.88
N ASN A 37 19.06 22.75 -12.48
CA ASN A 37 18.55 21.54 -13.14
C ASN A 37 17.11 21.22 -12.75
N HIS A 38 16.70 21.58 -11.55
CA HIS A 38 15.37 21.40 -11.03
C HIS A 38 14.86 22.65 -10.33
N GLY A 39 13.60 22.97 -10.54
CA GLY A 39 12.91 24.04 -9.84
C GLY A 39 11.42 23.75 -9.74
N SER A 40 10.83 24.15 -8.63
CA SER A 40 9.39 24.15 -8.40
C SER A 40 9.05 25.32 -7.51
N THR A 41 8.12 26.18 -7.95
CA THR A 41 7.73 27.39 -7.20
C THR A 41 7.27 27.08 -5.79
N PHE A 42 6.52 26.01 -5.60
CA PHE A 42 5.97 25.60 -4.31
C PHE A 42 6.65 24.36 -3.72
N GLY A 43 7.66 23.79 -4.38
CA GLY A 43 8.41 22.63 -3.90
C GLY A 43 9.17 22.97 -2.63
N GLY A 44 9.07 22.09 -1.61
CA GLY A 44 9.79 22.28 -0.35
C GLY A 44 9.26 23.41 0.52
N ASN A 45 7.99 23.83 0.33
CA ASN A 45 7.40 24.86 1.18
C ASN A 45 7.29 24.38 2.65
N PRO A 46 7.30 25.30 3.65
CA PRO A 46 7.34 24.95 5.06
C PRO A 46 6.18 24.04 5.51
N LEU A 47 4.97 24.27 5.01
CA LEU A 47 3.80 23.46 5.36
C LEU A 47 3.98 21.99 4.93
N ALA A 48 4.35 21.78 3.67
CA ALA A 48 4.55 20.43 3.13
C ALA A 48 5.73 19.72 3.81
N CYS A 49 6.82 20.43 4.08
CA CYS A 49 7.97 19.87 4.80
C CYS A 49 7.60 19.49 6.24
N THR A 50 6.86 20.33 6.96
CA THR A 50 6.39 20.03 8.31
C THR A 50 5.48 18.80 8.30
N ALA A 51 4.53 18.70 7.36
CA ALA A 51 3.67 17.53 7.23
C ALA A 51 4.48 16.25 7.00
N ALA A 52 5.48 16.30 6.11
CA ALA A 52 6.35 15.15 5.85
C ALA A 52 7.20 14.76 7.07
N LEU A 53 7.78 15.71 7.77
CA LEU A 53 8.56 15.46 8.99
C LEU A 53 7.69 14.85 10.09
N THR A 54 6.49 15.39 10.31
CA THR A 54 5.52 14.82 11.26
C THR A 54 5.14 13.40 10.90
N THR A 55 4.85 13.14 9.62
CA THR A 55 4.53 11.78 9.14
C THR A 55 5.67 10.80 9.45
N LEU A 56 6.92 11.16 9.14
CA LEU A 56 8.07 10.30 9.42
C LEU A 56 8.27 10.08 10.93
N ALA A 57 8.19 11.15 11.73
CA ALA A 57 8.31 11.07 13.18
C ALA A 57 7.23 10.15 13.80
N THR A 58 5.98 10.23 13.32
CA THR A 58 4.88 9.37 13.77
C THR A 58 5.15 7.90 13.41
N ILE A 59 5.60 7.63 12.18
CA ILE A 59 5.95 6.25 11.76
C ILE A 59 7.01 5.64 12.68
N GLU A 60 8.02 6.43 13.08
CA GLU A 60 9.09 5.97 13.97
C GLU A 60 8.61 5.83 15.42
N SER A 61 7.98 6.88 15.97
CA SER A 61 7.59 6.91 17.40
C SER A 61 6.50 5.91 17.75
N GLU A 62 5.60 5.60 16.83
CA GLU A 62 4.53 4.62 17.03
C GLU A 62 4.91 3.20 16.55
N GLY A 63 6.14 3.01 16.06
CA GLY A 63 6.63 1.70 15.62
C GLY A 63 5.85 1.11 14.44
N LEU A 64 5.27 1.96 13.58
CA LEU A 64 4.34 1.55 12.53
C LEU A 64 4.97 0.62 11.48
N MET A 65 6.28 0.61 11.32
CA MET A 65 6.96 -0.35 10.43
C MET A 65 6.84 -1.78 10.96
N ALA A 66 7.10 -2.01 12.25
CA ALA A 66 6.96 -3.32 12.87
C ALA A 66 5.49 -3.76 12.96
N HIS A 67 4.58 -2.82 13.25
CA HIS A 67 3.14 -3.05 13.22
C HIS A 67 2.68 -3.52 11.83
N ALA A 68 3.07 -2.82 10.77
CA ALA A 68 2.72 -3.17 9.40
C ALA A 68 3.25 -4.56 8.98
N GLU A 69 4.45 -4.93 9.43
CA GLU A 69 5.02 -6.26 9.17
C GLU A 69 4.20 -7.35 9.87
N LYS A 70 3.94 -7.20 11.16
CA LYS A 70 3.17 -8.15 11.98
C LYS A 70 1.74 -8.29 11.47
N LEU A 71 1.02 -7.17 11.34
CA LEU A 71 -0.38 -7.18 10.91
C LEU A 71 -0.52 -7.66 9.47
N GLY A 72 0.40 -7.29 8.58
CA GLY A 72 0.40 -7.74 7.20
C GLY A 72 0.62 -9.25 7.05
N ALA A 73 1.47 -9.85 7.90
CA ALA A 73 1.64 -11.31 7.95
C ALA A 73 0.33 -11.99 8.43
N ALA A 74 -0.27 -11.47 9.50
CA ALA A 74 -1.53 -11.97 10.02
C ALA A 74 -2.68 -11.87 8.99
N LEU A 75 -2.81 -10.74 8.29
CA LEU A 75 -3.80 -10.53 7.23
C LEU A 75 -3.64 -11.53 6.09
N ARG A 76 -2.41 -11.75 5.60
CA ARG A 76 -2.18 -12.74 4.53
C ARG A 76 -2.56 -14.14 4.95
N GLN A 77 -2.24 -14.54 6.19
CA GLN A 77 -2.64 -15.84 6.72
C GLN A 77 -4.16 -15.93 6.86
N SER A 78 -4.81 -14.92 7.43
CA SER A 78 -6.27 -14.90 7.60
C SER A 78 -7.01 -14.96 6.26
N PHE A 79 -6.51 -14.29 5.22
CA PHE A 79 -7.08 -14.42 3.87
C PHE A 79 -6.84 -15.81 3.28
N ALA A 80 -5.65 -16.40 3.49
CA ALA A 80 -5.36 -17.77 3.04
C ALA A 80 -6.31 -18.79 3.68
N ASP A 81 -6.54 -18.67 4.98
CA ASP A 81 -7.44 -19.53 5.72
C ASP A 81 -8.91 -19.32 5.28
N ALA A 82 -9.33 -18.06 5.20
CA ALA A 82 -10.70 -17.72 4.80
C ALA A 82 -11.04 -18.12 3.36
N LEU A 83 -10.07 -18.19 2.46
CA LEU A 83 -10.26 -18.48 1.04
C LEU A 83 -9.73 -19.87 0.63
N ALA A 84 -9.31 -20.70 1.59
CA ALA A 84 -8.67 -22.01 1.33
C ALA A 84 -9.49 -22.92 0.40
N ASP A 85 -10.82 -22.98 0.61
CA ASP A 85 -11.73 -23.82 -0.15
C ASP A 85 -12.39 -23.08 -1.32
N THR A 86 -11.87 -21.90 -1.71
CA THR A 86 -12.45 -21.08 -2.76
C THR A 86 -11.71 -21.30 -4.07
N ALA A 87 -12.36 -21.98 -5.03
CA ALA A 87 -11.80 -22.13 -6.38
C ALA A 87 -11.66 -20.76 -7.05
N GLY A 88 -10.58 -20.60 -7.84
CA GLY A 88 -10.31 -19.33 -8.53
C GLY A 88 -9.33 -18.40 -7.81
N ILE A 89 -8.85 -18.74 -6.62
CA ILE A 89 -7.74 -18.04 -5.97
C ILE A 89 -6.42 -18.59 -6.52
N VAL A 90 -5.62 -17.73 -7.15
CA VAL A 90 -4.31 -18.10 -7.72
C VAL A 90 -3.19 -17.91 -6.73
N ALA A 91 -3.17 -16.76 -6.05
CA ALA A 91 -2.12 -16.44 -5.06
C ALA A 91 -2.58 -15.36 -4.09
N ILE A 92 -2.08 -15.43 -2.86
CA ILE A 92 -2.14 -14.35 -1.86
C ILE A 92 -0.71 -14.00 -1.51
N ARG A 93 -0.29 -12.76 -1.82
CA ARG A 93 1.08 -12.31 -1.63
C ARG A 93 1.14 -10.87 -1.14
N GLY A 94 2.28 -10.47 -0.59
CA GLY A 94 2.48 -9.09 -0.14
C GLY A 94 3.66 -8.92 0.78
N GLN A 95 3.93 -7.66 1.11
CA GLN A 95 4.92 -7.27 2.10
C GLN A 95 4.35 -6.15 2.96
N GLY A 96 4.48 -6.25 4.28
CA GLY A 96 3.76 -5.36 5.19
C GLY A 96 2.28 -5.36 4.86
N LEU A 97 1.66 -4.19 4.85
CA LEU A 97 0.24 -4.02 4.54
C LEU A 97 -0.08 -3.91 3.04
N MET A 98 0.91 -3.99 2.15
CA MET A 98 0.64 -4.10 0.73
C MET A 98 0.35 -5.56 0.39
N ILE A 99 -0.92 -5.90 0.14
CA ILE A 99 -1.39 -7.27 -0.08
C ILE A 99 -2.08 -7.34 -1.44
N GLY A 100 -1.81 -8.42 -2.18
CA GLY A 100 -2.47 -8.76 -3.43
C GLY A 100 -3.11 -10.14 -3.34
N ILE A 101 -4.39 -10.22 -3.69
CA ILE A 101 -5.14 -11.45 -3.86
C ILE A 101 -5.38 -11.62 -5.35
N GLU A 102 -4.70 -12.57 -5.98
CA GLU A 102 -4.80 -12.84 -7.41
C GLU A 102 -5.88 -13.87 -7.67
N LEU A 103 -6.79 -13.53 -8.60
CA LEU A 103 -7.85 -14.40 -9.07
C LEU A 103 -7.51 -14.99 -10.43
N ASP A 104 -8.18 -16.05 -10.83
CA ASP A 104 -8.00 -16.74 -12.13
C ASP A 104 -8.60 -15.95 -13.31
N ARG A 105 -9.43 -14.94 -13.03
CA ARG A 105 -10.19 -14.17 -14.03
C ARG A 105 -10.15 -12.66 -13.74
N PRO A 106 -10.43 -11.80 -14.75
CA PRO A 106 -10.60 -10.37 -14.55
C PRO A 106 -11.67 -10.09 -13.51
N CYS A 107 -11.39 -9.13 -12.59
CA CYS A 107 -12.24 -8.86 -11.43
C CYS A 107 -12.46 -7.36 -11.17
N ALA A 108 -12.39 -6.53 -12.20
CA ALA A 108 -12.54 -5.07 -12.06
C ALA A 108 -13.87 -4.66 -11.38
N GLU A 109 -14.95 -5.44 -11.59
CA GLU A 109 -16.24 -5.17 -10.96
C GLU A 109 -16.23 -5.28 -9.43
N LEU A 110 -15.25 -5.98 -8.84
CA LEU A 110 -15.08 -6.03 -7.39
C LEU A 110 -14.85 -4.65 -6.77
N VAL A 111 -14.36 -3.66 -7.54
CA VAL A 111 -14.20 -2.28 -7.05
C VAL A 111 -15.56 -1.67 -6.73
N THR A 112 -16.52 -1.78 -7.66
CA THR A 112 -17.88 -1.27 -7.46
C THR A 112 -18.62 -2.05 -6.39
N LYS A 113 -18.58 -3.38 -6.47
CA LYS A 113 -19.21 -4.25 -5.45
C LYS A 113 -18.60 -4.04 -4.04
N GLY A 114 -17.29 -3.77 -3.99
CA GLY A 114 -16.62 -3.41 -2.74
C GLY A 114 -17.15 -2.12 -2.16
N LEU A 115 -17.28 -1.08 -2.99
CA LEU A 115 -17.84 0.21 -2.57
C LEU A 115 -19.27 0.06 -2.01
N GLU A 116 -20.12 -0.71 -2.68
CA GLU A 116 -21.48 -1.04 -2.22
C GLU A 116 -21.48 -1.79 -0.87
N ALA A 117 -20.46 -2.63 -0.65
CA ALA A 117 -20.23 -3.34 0.61
C ALA A 117 -19.48 -2.51 1.67
N GLY A 118 -19.23 -1.21 1.43
CA GLY A 118 -18.50 -0.34 2.35
C GLY A 118 -16.99 -0.58 2.41
N LEU A 119 -16.40 -1.15 1.35
CA LEU A 119 -14.98 -1.41 1.23
C LEU A 119 -14.36 -0.58 0.10
N LEU A 120 -13.32 0.18 0.41
CA LEU A 120 -12.48 0.84 -0.60
C LEU A 120 -11.33 -0.10 -0.98
N ILE A 121 -11.49 -0.78 -2.09
CA ILE A 121 -10.48 -1.69 -2.65
C ILE A 121 -10.05 -1.24 -4.04
N ASN A 122 -8.96 -1.78 -4.53
CA ASN A 122 -8.47 -1.51 -5.87
C ASN A 122 -8.16 -2.83 -6.57
N VAL A 123 -8.36 -2.87 -7.89
CA VAL A 123 -7.96 -3.99 -8.75
C VAL A 123 -6.83 -3.52 -9.66
N THR A 124 -5.78 -4.30 -9.76
CA THR A 124 -4.60 -4.05 -10.60
C THR A 124 -4.27 -5.28 -11.42
N ALA A 125 -3.56 -5.11 -12.54
CA ALA A 125 -3.26 -6.19 -13.46
C ALA A 125 -4.52 -7.03 -13.80
N GLU A 126 -5.67 -6.34 -13.97
CA GLU A 126 -6.99 -6.87 -14.30
C GLU A 126 -7.60 -7.83 -13.27
N LYS A 127 -6.81 -8.65 -12.58
CA LYS A 127 -7.26 -9.77 -11.76
C LYS A 127 -6.65 -9.83 -10.35
N VAL A 128 -5.98 -8.79 -9.91
CA VAL A 128 -5.40 -8.73 -8.56
C VAL A 128 -6.14 -7.72 -7.71
N VAL A 129 -6.86 -8.17 -6.71
CA VAL A 129 -7.39 -7.30 -5.65
C VAL A 129 -6.21 -6.84 -4.81
N ARG A 130 -5.95 -5.52 -4.81
CA ARG A 130 -4.84 -4.92 -4.08
C ARG A 130 -5.33 -4.15 -2.88
N LEU A 131 -4.77 -4.45 -1.72
CA LEU A 131 -5.01 -3.76 -0.47
C LEU A 131 -3.81 -2.90 -0.09
N LEU A 132 -4.09 -1.70 0.37
CA LEU A 132 -3.14 -0.73 0.93
C LEU A 132 -3.80 0.01 2.09
N PRO A 133 -4.14 -0.68 3.18
CA PRO A 133 -4.77 -0.03 4.32
C PRO A 133 -3.81 0.94 5.00
N ALA A 134 -4.37 1.82 5.85
CA ALA A 134 -3.58 2.75 6.65
C ALA A 134 -2.61 1.99 7.58
N LEU A 135 -1.44 2.57 7.83
CA LEU A 135 -0.44 1.97 8.73
C LEU A 135 -0.96 1.80 10.16
N VAL A 136 -1.95 2.58 10.54
CA VAL A 136 -2.62 2.56 11.87
C VAL A 136 -3.83 1.62 11.92
N LEU A 137 -4.06 0.78 10.90
CA LEU A 137 -5.16 -0.20 10.90
C LEU A 137 -5.08 -1.08 12.16
N SER A 138 -6.17 -1.16 12.90
CA SER A 138 -6.27 -2.01 14.08
C SER A 138 -6.50 -3.48 13.74
N GLU A 139 -6.23 -4.37 14.70
CA GLU A 139 -6.51 -5.81 14.54
C GLU A 139 -8.01 -6.09 14.34
N ALA A 140 -8.89 -5.30 14.97
CA ALA A 140 -10.34 -5.41 14.82
C ALA A 140 -10.79 -5.05 13.40
N GLU A 141 -10.32 -3.92 12.87
CA GLU A 141 -10.60 -3.49 11.50
C GLU A 141 -10.00 -4.46 10.47
N ALA A 142 -8.81 -5.02 10.75
CA ALA A 142 -8.20 -6.04 9.92
C ALA A 142 -9.05 -7.30 9.84
N LYS A 143 -9.64 -7.75 10.95
CA LYS A 143 -10.56 -8.88 10.98
C LYS A 143 -11.82 -8.60 10.17
N GLU A 144 -12.45 -7.45 10.36
CA GLU A 144 -13.60 -7.01 9.59
C GLU A 144 -13.30 -6.95 8.07
N LEU A 145 -12.13 -6.44 7.69
CA LEU A 145 -11.68 -6.42 6.30
C LEU A 145 -11.61 -7.84 5.71
N VAL A 146 -11.03 -8.79 6.45
CA VAL A 146 -10.93 -10.20 5.99
C VAL A 146 -12.31 -10.80 5.81
N GLU A 147 -13.20 -10.64 6.79
CA GLU A 147 -14.56 -11.17 6.73
C GLU A 147 -15.35 -10.64 5.54
N ARG A 148 -15.42 -9.32 5.38
CA ARG A 148 -16.18 -8.67 4.31
C ARG A 148 -15.59 -8.97 2.93
N LEU A 149 -14.28 -8.82 2.76
CA LEU A 149 -13.65 -9.00 1.46
C LEU A 149 -13.66 -10.46 1.01
N SER A 150 -13.44 -11.42 1.93
CA SER A 150 -13.52 -12.84 1.58
C SER A 150 -14.93 -13.25 1.15
N ALA A 151 -15.98 -12.72 1.80
CA ALA A 151 -17.36 -12.95 1.41
C ALA A 151 -17.64 -12.38 -0.01
N LEU A 152 -17.15 -11.17 -0.28
CA LEU A 152 -17.30 -10.52 -1.58
C LEU A 152 -16.59 -11.30 -2.71
N ILE A 153 -15.35 -11.75 -2.47
CA ILE A 153 -14.58 -12.54 -3.43
C ILE A 153 -15.26 -13.88 -3.72
N ARG A 154 -15.75 -14.58 -2.67
CA ARG A 154 -16.48 -15.84 -2.85
C ARG A 154 -17.74 -15.65 -3.70
N ALA A 155 -18.54 -14.64 -3.38
CA ALA A 155 -19.75 -14.34 -4.16
C ALA A 155 -19.44 -14.02 -5.61
N PHE A 156 -18.33 -13.33 -5.89
CA PHE A 156 -17.88 -13.04 -7.25
C PHE A 156 -17.42 -14.29 -8.00
N LEU A 157 -16.72 -15.21 -7.35
CA LEU A 157 -16.16 -16.40 -8.00
C LEU A 157 -17.21 -17.50 -8.22
N THR A 158 -18.32 -17.46 -7.50
CA THR A 158 -19.44 -18.42 -7.65
C THR A 158 -20.57 -17.93 -8.55
N ALA A 159 -20.54 -16.68 -9.01
CA ALA A 159 -21.47 -16.11 -9.97
C ALA A 159 -21.04 -16.44 -11.41
#